data_1464606b5aa45a0a35949b586c445019
#
_entry.id   1464606b5aa45a0a35949b586c445019
#
_cell.length_a   1.000
_cell.length_b   1.000
_cell.length_c   1.000
_cell.angle_alpha   90.00
_cell.angle_beta   90.00
_cell.angle_gamma   90.00
#
_symmetry.space_group_name_H-M   'P 1'
#
loop_
_entity.id
_entity.type
_entity.pdbx_description
1 polymer ?
#
loop_
_entity_poly.entity_id
_entity_poly.type
_entity_poly.pdbx_seq_one_letter_code
_entity_poly.pdbx_strand_id
1 'polypeptide(L)'
;MSGIEKAWAAGDAGAFAALHAPMATYLAFDGTLMVGRREIESGHAPLFRGIMRGSRLLSWDRRVRLVSSDVAVATQMGGIVMRWQGDRATPSAKRVSANTTVLVRDGDRWLVTAFQNTRYRPWADTLLGRLMTRSSG
;
A
#
# COMPACT_ATOMS: atom_id res chain seq x y z
N MET A 1 4.64 6.19 12.44
CA MET A 1 4.27 6.49 11.05
C MET A 1 5.48 6.27 10.16
N SER A 2 5.33 5.43 9.14
CA SER A 2 6.41 5.15 8.18
C SER A 2 6.66 6.34 7.24
N GLY A 3 7.80 6.34 6.52
CA GLY A 3 8.08 7.35 5.50
C GLY A 3 7.01 7.40 4.40
N ILE A 4 6.51 6.25 4.00
CA ILE A 4 5.42 6.12 3.02
C ILE A 4 4.14 6.82 3.53
N GLU A 5 3.74 6.56 4.76
CA GLU A 5 2.56 7.19 5.36
C GLU A 5 2.71 8.71 5.50
N LYS A 6 3.92 9.17 5.85
CA LYS A 6 4.23 10.60 5.95
C LYS A 6 4.15 11.31 4.59
N ALA A 7 4.76 10.72 3.56
CA ALA A 7 4.72 11.28 2.20
C ALA A 7 3.30 11.31 1.65
N TRP A 8 2.52 10.25 1.91
CA TRP A 8 1.10 10.19 1.55
C TRP A 8 0.30 11.30 2.23
N ALA A 9 0.41 11.42 3.56
CA ALA A 9 -0.31 12.42 4.33
C ALA A 9 0.03 13.86 3.90
N ALA A 10 1.29 14.10 3.51
CA ALA A 10 1.74 15.37 2.96
C ALA A 10 1.24 15.63 1.53
N GLY A 11 0.76 14.60 0.84
CA GLY A 11 0.39 14.69 -0.58
C GLY A 11 1.59 14.96 -1.49
N ASP A 12 2.77 14.53 -1.05
CA ASP A 12 4.04 14.78 -1.74
C ASP A 12 4.42 13.57 -2.59
N ALA A 13 4.04 13.60 -3.87
CA ALA A 13 4.30 12.52 -4.81
C ALA A 13 5.81 12.32 -5.08
N GLY A 14 6.60 13.38 -5.06
CA GLY A 14 8.05 13.31 -5.22
C GLY A 14 8.70 12.61 -4.03
N ALA A 15 8.35 12.99 -2.80
CA ALA A 15 8.82 12.34 -1.58
C ALA A 15 8.36 10.88 -1.51
N PHE A 16 7.14 10.60 -1.93
CA PHE A 16 6.61 9.23 -2.02
C PHE A 16 7.44 8.38 -2.98
N ALA A 17 7.67 8.88 -4.20
CA ALA A 17 8.47 8.18 -5.21
C ALA A 17 9.94 7.98 -4.78
N ALA A 18 10.52 8.94 -4.06
CA ALA A 18 11.90 8.88 -3.58
C ALA A 18 12.16 7.74 -2.58
N LEU A 19 11.12 7.19 -1.94
CA LEU A 19 11.21 6.02 -1.07
C LEU A 19 11.31 4.70 -1.82
N HIS A 20 11.22 4.74 -3.14
CA HIS A 20 11.33 3.58 -4.03
C HIS A 20 12.71 3.53 -4.69
N ALA A 21 13.16 2.33 -5.04
CA ALA A 21 14.36 2.16 -5.86
C ALA A 21 14.16 2.80 -7.25
N PRO A 22 15.22 3.21 -7.96
CA PRO A 22 15.09 3.90 -9.26
C PRO A 22 14.21 3.19 -10.28
N MET A 23 14.27 1.85 -10.32
CA MET A 23 13.49 1.01 -11.25
C MET A 23 12.45 0.15 -10.54
N ALA A 24 11.97 0.60 -9.39
CA ALA A 24 10.95 -0.12 -8.64
C ALA A 24 9.68 -0.37 -9.46
N THR A 25 9.03 -1.49 -9.18
CA THR A 25 7.69 -1.78 -9.71
C THR A 25 6.63 -1.50 -8.63
N TYR A 26 5.58 -0.82 -9.02
CA TYR A 26 4.44 -0.53 -8.16
C TYR A 26 3.17 -1.02 -8.86
N LEU A 27 2.61 -2.11 -8.34
CA LEU A 27 1.37 -2.68 -8.86
C LEU A 27 0.21 -2.27 -7.95
N ALA A 28 -0.64 -1.38 -8.46
CA ALA A 28 -1.79 -0.89 -7.72
C ALA A 28 -2.91 -1.96 -7.62
N PHE A 29 -3.87 -1.72 -6.72
CA PHE A 29 -4.98 -2.65 -6.43
C PHE A 29 -5.84 -3.01 -7.65
N ASP A 30 -5.87 -2.16 -8.67
CA ASP A 30 -6.64 -2.34 -9.90
C ASP A 30 -5.84 -3.00 -11.04
N GLY A 31 -4.57 -3.39 -10.76
CA GLY A 31 -3.68 -3.98 -11.73
C GLY A 31 -2.85 -2.97 -12.53
N THR A 32 -3.00 -1.68 -12.28
CA THR A 32 -2.14 -0.65 -12.91
C THR A 32 -0.70 -0.81 -12.46
N LEU A 33 0.21 -1.01 -13.40
CA LEU A 33 1.64 -1.12 -13.15
C LEU A 33 2.35 0.19 -13.46
N MET A 34 3.14 0.65 -12.49
CA MET A 34 4.06 1.78 -12.65
C MET A 34 5.49 1.28 -12.49
N VAL A 35 6.37 1.63 -13.41
CA VAL A 35 7.77 1.21 -13.41
C VAL A 35 8.68 2.43 -13.26
N GLY A 36 9.49 2.42 -12.20
CA GLY A 36 10.42 3.49 -11.87
C GLY A 36 9.80 4.67 -11.14
N ARG A 37 10.64 5.45 -10.48
CA ARG A 37 10.23 6.62 -9.68
C ARG A 37 9.39 7.62 -10.46
N ARG A 38 9.75 7.85 -11.73
CA ARG A 38 9.05 8.81 -12.58
C ARG A 38 7.58 8.45 -12.79
N GLU A 39 7.31 7.19 -13.08
CA GLU A 39 5.92 6.72 -13.27
C GLU A 39 5.17 6.67 -11.94
N ILE A 40 5.84 6.28 -10.85
CA ILE A 40 5.25 6.27 -9.51
C ILE A 40 4.85 7.70 -9.11
N GLU A 41 5.72 8.68 -9.32
CA GLU A 41 5.42 10.08 -9.03
C GLU A 41 4.28 10.59 -9.90
N SER A 42 4.37 10.42 -11.22
CA SER A 42 3.36 10.92 -12.16
C SER A 42 1.99 10.25 -11.99
N GLY A 43 1.96 9.01 -11.54
CA GLY A 43 0.71 8.29 -11.24
C GLY A 43 0.06 8.73 -9.93
N HIS A 44 0.84 9.14 -8.94
CA HIS A 44 0.32 9.56 -7.63
C HIS A 44 0.02 11.06 -7.54
N ALA A 45 0.74 11.90 -8.26
CA ALA A 45 0.57 13.35 -8.20
C ALA A 45 -0.88 13.81 -8.46
N PRO A 46 -1.58 13.32 -9.50
CA PRO A 46 -2.98 13.69 -9.71
C PRO A 46 -3.91 13.20 -8.59
N LEU A 47 -3.64 12.02 -8.04
CA LEU A 47 -4.44 11.46 -6.93
C LEU A 47 -4.31 12.32 -5.68
N PHE A 48 -3.09 12.75 -5.33
CA PHE A 48 -2.84 13.59 -4.16
C PHE A 48 -3.40 15.00 -4.30
N ARG A 49 -3.49 15.53 -5.51
CA ARG A 49 -4.16 16.82 -5.77
C ARG A 49 -5.68 16.70 -5.83
N GLY A 50 -6.18 15.52 -6.17
CA GLY A 50 -7.60 15.25 -6.40
C GLY A 50 -8.25 14.46 -5.27
N ILE A 51 -8.74 13.27 -5.62
CA ILE A 51 -9.59 12.45 -4.74
C ILE A 51 -8.90 12.03 -3.43
N MET A 52 -7.58 11.86 -3.42
CA MET A 52 -6.82 11.46 -2.24
C MET A 52 -6.30 12.64 -1.42
N ARG A 53 -6.62 13.87 -1.80
CA ARG A 53 -6.19 15.06 -1.06
C ARG A 53 -6.67 15.02 0.38
N GLY A 54 -5.74 15.15 1.32
CA GLY A 54 -6.03 15.10 2.75
C GLY A 54 -6.41 13.73 3.30
N SER A 55 -6.26 12.68 2.50
CA SER A 55 -6.42 11.31 2.98
C SER A 55 -5.20 10.86 3.77
N ARG A 56 -5.37 9.79 4.57
CA ARG A 56 -4.30 9.18 5.36
C ARG A 56 -4.19 7.70 5.02
N LEU A 57 -2.97 7.26 4.85
CA LEU A 57 -2.65 5.84 4.71
C LEU A 57 -2.34 5.27 6.09
N LEU A 58 -3.01 4.19 6.45
CA LEU A 58 -2.78 3.44 7.69
C LEU A 58 -2.29 2.04 7.34
N SER A 59 -1.41 1.51 8.18
CA SER A 59 -0.87 0.15 8.01
C SER A 59 -0.92 -0.57 9.35
N TRP A 60 -1.26 -1.87 9.31
CA TRP A 60 -1.30 -2.73 10.48
C TRP A 60 -0.95 -4.18 10.11
N ASP A 61 -0.79 -5.06 11.09
CA ASP A 61 -0.42 -6.47 10.93
C ASP A 61 0.86 -6.66 10.08
N ARG A 62 1.85 -5.77 10.30
CA ARG A 62 3.10 -5.79 9.55
C ARG A 62 3.98 -6.95 9.99
N ARG A 63 4.41 -7.75 9.03
CA ARG A 63 5.39 -8.82 9.20
C ARG A 63 6.55 -8.58 8.25
N VAL A 64 7.76 -8.51 8.80
CA VAL A 64 8.98 -8.29 8.02
C VAL A 64 9.93 -9.45 8.23
N ARG A 65 10.50 -9.96 7.15
CA ARG A 65 11.57 -10.96 7.20
C ARG A 65 12.71 -10.55 6.29
N LEU A 66 13.93 -10.81 6.72
CA LEU A 66 15.11 -10.67 5.88
C LEU A 66 15.24 -11.89 4.97
N VAL A 67 15.45 -11.65 3.69
CA VAL A 67 15.82 -12.67 2.70
C VAL A 67 17.34 -12.81 2.65
N SER A 68 18.04 -11.68 2.76
CA SER A 68 19.49 -11.57 2.87
C SER A 68 19.82 -10.34 3.71
N SER A 69 21.10 -10.01 3.87
CA SER A 69 21.51 -8.76 4.54
C SER A 69 21.01 -7.49 3.84
N ASP A 70 20.69 -7.58 2.55
CA ASP A 70 20.35 -6.43 1.72
C ASP A 70 18.94 -6.48 1.12
N VAL A 71 18.18 -7.54 1.41
CA VAL A 71 16.81 -7.72 0.89
C VAL A 71 15.87 -8.14 2.01
N ALA A 72 14.75 -7.44 2.12
CA ALA A 72 13.66 -7.77 3.04
C ALA A 72 12.32 -7.85 2.30
N VAL A 73 11.43 -8.67 2.83
CA VAL A 73 10.05 -8.76 2.39
C VAL A 73 9.14 -8.39 3.55
N ALA A 74 8.23 -7.47 3.32
CA ALA A 74 7.20 -7.07 4.26
C ALA A 74 5.81 -7.41 3.70
N THR A 75 4.97 -8.00 4.52
CA THR A 75 3.53 -8.13 4.26
C THR A 75 2.77 -7.36 5.31
N GLN A 76 1.70 -6.70 4.92
CA GLN A 76 0.88 -5.93 5.85
C GLN A 76 -0.52 -5.72 5.30
N MET A 77 -1.42 -5.37 6.19
CA MET A 77 -2.69 -4.77 5.82
C MET A 77 -2.51 -3.26 5.70
N GLY A 78 -3.26 -2.66 4.82
CA GLY A 78 -3.28 -1.21 4.64
C GLY A 78 -4.69 -0.71 4.35
N GLY A 79 -4.90 0.56 4.56
CA GLY A 79 -6.18 1.18 4.25
C GLY A 79 -6.07 2.69 4.18
N ILE A 80 -7.00 3.29 3.45
CA ILE A 80 -7.05 4.74 3.25
C ILE A 80 -8.25 5.29 4.00
N VAL A 81 -7.98 6.26 4.88
CA VAL A 81 -9.00 7.08 5.54
C VAL A 81 -9.13 8.37 4.74
N MET A 82 -10.30 8.62 4.21
CA MET A 82 -10.57 9.82 3.42
C MET A 82 -10.72 11.04 4.33
N ARG A 83 -10.42 12.21 3.80
CA ARG A 83 -10.48 13.48 4.54
C ARG A 83 -11.78 13.71 5.30
N TRP A 84 -12.90 13.36 4.69
CA TRP A 84 -14.22 13.55 5.30
C TRP A 84 -14.59 12.56 6.42
N GLN A 85 -13.76 11.54 6.65
CA GLN A 85 -13.99 10.56 7.72
C GLN A 85 -13.47 11.01 9.09
N GLY A 86 -12.70 12.11 9.15
CA GLY A 86 -12.14 12.65 10.39
C GLY A 86 -10.89 11.92 10.88
N ASP A 87 -10.23 12.49 11.89
CA ASP A 87 -8.90 12.06 12.34
C ASP A 87 -8.87 10.73 13.08
N ARG A 88 -9.99 10.31 13.64
CA ARG A 88 -10.10 9.05 14.41
C ARG A 88 -10.75 7.92 13.62
N ALA A 89 -11.13 8.17 12.37
CA ALA A 89 -11.81 7.18 11.56
C ALA A 89 -10.86 6.03 11.17
N THR A 90 -11.43 4.84 11.03
CA THR A 90 -10.78 3.68 10.42
C THR A 90 -11.12 3.63 8.93
N PRO A 91 -10.29 2.96 8.10
CA PRO A 91 -10.63 2.78 6.68
C PRO A 91 -11.95 2.03 6.51
N SER A 92 -12.76 2.45 5.55
CA SER A 92 -13.93 1.67 5.16
C SER A 92 -13.49 0.33 4.53
N ALA A 93 -14.32 -0.72 4.66
CA ALA A 93 -14.00 -2.07 4.18
C ALA A 93 -13.58 -2.10 2.69
N LYS A 94 -14.17 -1.25 1.86
CA LYS A 94 -13.82 -1.14 0.43
C LYS A 94 -12.48 -0.45 0.14
N ARG A 95 -11.81 0.09 1.16
CA ARG A 95 -10.49 0.73 1.05
C ARG A 95 -9.41 0.02 1.85
N VAL A 96 -9.70 -1.19 2.28
CA VAL A 96 -8.73 -2.08 2.92
C VAL A 96 -8.09 -2.97 1.86
N SER A 97 -6.79 -3.14 1.96
CA SER A 97 -6.01 -3.99 1.07
C SER A 97 -4.92 -4.74 1.83
N ALA A 98 -4.48 -5.84 1.27
CA ALA A 98 -3.28 -6.55 1.66
C ALA A 98 -2.18 -6.21 0.68
N ASN A 99 -0.97 -6.01 1.17
CA ASN A 99 0.15 -5.72 0.29
C ASN A 99 1.43 -6.45 0.68
N THR A 100 2.25 -6.65 -0.33
CA THR A 100 3.60 -7.18 -0.21
C THR A 100 4.58 -6.15 -0.74
N THR A 101 5.60 -5.88 0.04
CA THR A 101 6.66 -4.95 -0.29
C THR A 101 8.00 -5.67 -0.25
N VAL A 102 8.77 -5.57 -1.30
CA VAL A 102 10.18 -6.01 -1.32
C VAL A 102 11.06 -4.77 -1.17
N LEU A 103 11.94 -4.83 -0.20
CA LEU A 103 12.86 -3.74 0.14
C LEU A 103 14.29 -4.16 -0.16
N VAL A 104 15.07 -3.22 -0.66
CA VAL A 104 16.51 -3.38 -0.88
C VAL A 104 17.27 -2.33 -0.09
N ARG A 105 18.41 -2.73 0.46
CA ARG A 105 19.30 -1.82 1.15
C ARG A 105 20.08 -0.99 0.13
N ASP A 106 20.11 0.31 0.34
CA ASP A 106 20.92 1.27 -0.38
C ASP A 106 21.67 2.14 0.64
N GLY A 107 22.90 1.76 0.96
CA GLY A 107 23.67 2.38 2.04
C GLY A 107 22.95 2.22 3.39
N ASP A 108 22.60 3.34 4.02
CA ASP A 108 21.91 3.38 5.32
C ASP A 108 20.38 3.33 5.19
N ARG A 109 19.86 3.26 3.97
CA ARG A 109 18.43 3.30 3.69
C ARG A 109 17.93 1.97 3.16
N TRP A 110 16.65 1.72 3.40
CA TRP A 110 15.89 0.68 2.73
C TRP A 110 14.92 1.33 1.74
N LEU A 111 14.99 0.90 0.48
CA LEU A 111 14.12 1.40 -0.59
C LEU A 111 13.17 0.30 -1.04
N VAL A 112 11.95 0.68 -1.37
CA VAL A 112 10.98 -0.23 -1.99
C VAL A 112 11.43 -0.54 -3.40
N THR A 113 11.66 -1.80 -3.73
CA THR A 113 11.99 -2.23 -5.09
C THR A 113 10.81 -2.88 -5.81
N ALA A 114 9.88 -3.46 -5.06
CA ALA A 114 8.63 -3.98 -5.60
C ALA A 114 7.52 -3.79 -4.57
N PHE A 115 6.37 -3.36 -5.02
CA PHE A 115 5.17 -3.23 -4.22
C PHE A 115 4.00 -3.80 -5.00
N GLN A 116 3.19 -4.62 -4.34
CA GLN A 116 1.94 -5.11 -4.87
C GLN A 116 0.82 -4.92 -3.87
N ASN A 117 -0.27 -4.36 -4.34
CA ASN A 117 -1.45 -4.07 -3.56
C ASN A 117 -2.64 -4.85 -4.08
N THR A 118 -3.33 -5.56 -3.19
CA THR A 118 -4.53 -6.32 -3.52
C THR A 118 -5.66 -5.89 -2.60
N ARG A 119 -6.81 -5.57 -3.16
CA ARG A 119 -7.99 -5.26 -2.36
C ARG A 119 -8.34 -6.46 -1.47
N TYR A 120 -8.51 -6.20 -0.18
CA TYR A 120 -8.85 -7.25 0.77
C TYR A 120 -10.32 -7.64 0.62
N ARG A 121 -10.54 -8.78 -0.04
CA ARG A 121 -11.86 -9.40 -0.23
C ARG A 121 -11.72 -10.91 -0.08
N PRO A 122 -11.62 -11.43 1.15
CA PRO A 122 -11.53 -12.87 1.37
C PRO A 122 -12.72 -13.58 0.74
N TRP A 123 -12.44 -14.65 0.04
CA TRP A 123 -13.48 -15.45 -0.61
C TRP A 123 -14.57 -15.91 0.38
N ALA A 124 -14.17 -16.27 1.61
CA ALA A 124 -15.11 -16.71 2.65
C ALA A 124 -16.14 -15.63 3.05
N ASP A 125 -15.81 -14.34 2.84
CA ASP A 125 -16.71 -13.21 3.14
C ASP A 125 -17.66 -12.89 1.98
N THR A 126 -17.50 -13.54 0.82
CA THR A 126 -18.44 -13.43 -0.28
C THR A 126 -19.73 -14.18 0.05
N LEU A 127 -20.84 -13.81 -0.62
CA LEU A 127 -22.12 -14.51 -0.43
C LEU A 127 -21.97 -16.02 -0.71
N LEU A 128 -21.28 -16.39 -1.80
CA LEU A 128 -21.01 -17.79 -2.13
C LEU A 128 -20.15 -18.47 -1.08
N GLY A 129 -19.08 -17.84 -0.63
CA GLY A 129 -18.21 -18.35 0.42
C GLY A 129 -18.96 -18.58 1.73
N ARG A 130 -19.84 -17.66 2.15
CA ARG A 130 -20.69 -17.79 3.34
C ARG A 130 -21.67 -18.96 3.23
N LEU A 131 -22.27 -19.16 2.06
CA LEU A 131 -23.19 -20.28 1.83
C LEU A 131 -22.44 -21.61 1.89
N MET A 132 -21.26 -21.70 1.28
CA MET A 132 -20.47 -22.94 1.26
C MET A 132 -19.87 -23.30 2.62
N THR A 133 -19.46 -22.33 3.41
CA THR A 133 -18.93 -22.59 4.78
C THR A 133 -20.03 -22.96 5.78
N ARG A 134 -21.27 -22.51 5.58
CA ARG A 134 -22.42 -22.90 6.42
C ARG A 134 -22.90 -24.32 6.17
N SER A 135 -22.70 -24.85 4.99
CA SER A 135 -23.12 -26.24 4.66
C SER A 135 -22.11 -27.30 5.14
N SER A 136 -20.97 -26.90 5.69
CA SER A 136 -19.93 -27.80 6.22
C SER A 136 -19.97 -27.97 7.75
N GLY A 137 -20.97 -27.41 8.40
CA GLY A 137 -21.17 -27.48 9.87
C GLY A 137 -22.27 -28.42 10.31
#